data_f463d72b903d0d4e2ab5171d91e914f5
#
_entry.id   f463d72b903d0d4e2ab5171d91e914f5
#
_cell.length_a   1.000
_cell.length_b   1.000
_cell.length_c   1.000
_cell.angle_alpha   90.00
_cell.angle_beta   90.00
_cell.angle_gamma   90.00
#
_symmetry.space_group_name_H-M   'P 1'
#
loop_
_entity.id
_entity.type
_entity.pdbx_description
1 polymer ?
#
loop_
_entity_poly.entity_id
_entity_poly.type
_entity_poly.pdbx_seq_one_letter_code
_entity_poly.pdbx_strand_id
1 'polypeptide(L)'
;MVLLAGFWPTNSKTTTPDNQDTPENTTATDNQNTTGDTSTDVVPEPKKDEELTEADTPTLKVRIDGLKIEAGQSEQLKPVLTPEDYQSKEITWKSSNSAIAEVDDDGIVTAKSPGEARIDLTVDGVKATCVVRVSEVKMTSVTVKTGPDKTEYYASMPFDPTGITLEVTYSDKKTEEVTSGFECTGFSSSTAGVKTVTVSYEDMEAGTVYVTVKPKVLIQDSGTAGFAGHNLVDTVQYKNKIYYVKDISQGGSWVSAIYRKDTPSAEPVCVYRLDKESISDFFILKDRIFFSAEYGGRGYIATAELDGGNFYAITAKSKNYMGCYYSNGWIYSLSGADNCVVRFRTDGSQCELVSSGEIGTTQYSISNQRILYAEKRQDKTTVKCFDLDQKTTTTLAAYDTESVWLVGAYEDYLFYTVKEDGKKKLCIYELNSGTAYTLENGKTEAAVWNDQIFVCDENGNAELRSLNDPLIVTKEFKLPYTLRSTSAYLPRVIPVGKNLAFVTSEKTVVLIDKELKEVASFSTEA
;
A
#
# COMPACT_ATOMS: atom_id res chain seq x y z
N MET A 1 -7.07 -47.14 -9.90
CA MET A 1 -8.47 -47.55 -10.09
C MET A 1 -9.27 -47.06 -8.91
N VAL A 2 -10.33 -46.38 -9.20
CA VAL A 2 -11.33 -45.68 -8.41
C VAL A 2 -11.10 -44.18 -8.22
N LEU A 3 -11.73 -43.46 -9.14
CA LEU A 3 -12.19 -42.07 -9.02
C LEU A 3 -13.31 -41.98 -7.98
N LEU A 4 -13.31 -40.91 -7.19
CA LEU A 4 -14.53 -40.37 -6.64
C LEU A 4 -14.50 -38.84 -6.72
N ALA A 5 -15.32 -38.35 -7.62
CA ALA A 5 -15.77 -36.97 -7.72
C ALA A 5 -16.80 -36.70 -6.63
N GLY A 6 -16.75 -35.57 -5.99
CA GLY A 6 -17.71 -35.11 -4.99
C GLY A 6 -18.12 -33.66 -5.25
N PHE A 7 -19.19 -33.52 -5.86
CA PHE A 7 -20.29 -32.59 -6.02
C PHE A 7 -20.33 -31.32 -5.16
N TRP A 8 -20.52 -30.24 -5.86
CA TRP A 8 -21.13 -28.98 -5.40
C TRP A 8 -22.66 -29.10 -5.37
N PRO A 9 -23.38 -28.43 -4.50
CA PRO A 9 -24.77 -28.14 -4.72
C PRO A 9 -24.98 -26.70 -5.19
N THR A 10 -25.46 -26.60 -6.40
CA THR A 10 -26.21 -25.47 -6.93
C THR A 10 -27.60 -25.46 -6.30
N ASN A 11 -28.10 -24.29 -5.93
CA ASN A 11 -29.52 -24.10 -5.76
C ASN A 11 -29.99 -22.86 -6.50
N SER A 12 -30.60 -23.15 -7.64
CA SER A 12 -31.44 -22.28 -8.43
C SER A 12 -32.85 -22.22 -7.85
N LYS A 13 -33.49 -21.08 -7.85
CA LYS A 13 -34.92 -20.97 -8.10
C LYS A 13 -35.25 -19.72 -8.89
N THR A 14 -35.63 -20.00 -10.09
CA THR A 14 -36.38 -19.26 -11.08
C THR A 14 -37.75 -18.76 -10.55
N THR A 15 -38.17 -17.58 -11.01
CA THR A 15 -39.50 -17.34 -11.59
C THR A 15 -39.47 -16.03 -12.38
N THR A 16 -39.58 -16.15 -13.68
CA THR A 16 -40.25 -15.22 -14.60
C THR A 16 -41.75 -15.59 -14.66
N PRO A 17 -42.67 -14.70 -15.09
CA PRO A 17 -42.90 -14.46 -16.49
C PRO A 17 -43.20 -12.97 -16.83
N ASP A 18 -42.69 -12.51 -17.96
CA ASP A 18 -43.35 -12.38 -19.27
C ASP A 18 -44.56 -11.43 -19.32
N ASN A 19 -44.44 -10.34 -20.06
CA ASN A 19 -45.14 -9.98 -21.30
C ASN A 19 -44.70 -8.58 -21.77
N GLN A 20 -44.07 -8.55 -22.88
CA GLN A 20 -44.41 -7.96 -24.18
C GLN A 20 -45.58 -6.97 -24.17
N ASP A 21 -45.31 -5.72 -24.66
CA ASP A 21 -45.75 -5.27 -25.98
C ASP A 21 -45.32 -3.82 -26.19
N THR A 22 -44.51 -3.64 -27.16
CA THR A 22 -44.49 -2.45 -28.04
C THR A 22 -45.65 -2.58 -29.02
N PRO A 23 -46.23 -1.49 -29.51
CA PRO A 23 -45.91 -1.16 -30.87
C PRO A 23 -45.78 0.35 -31.20
N GLU A 24 -45.08 0.51 -32.27
CA GLU A 24 -44.86 1.59 -33.18
C GLU A 24 -46.08 2.46 -33.54
N ASN A 25 -45.74 3.76 -33.77
CA ASN A 25 -45.90 4.47 -35.03
C ASN A 25 -47.31 4.61 -35.65
N THR A 26 -47.73 5.83 -35.89
CA THR A 26 -48.01 6.41 -37.23
C THR A 26 -48.79 7.70 -37.12
N THR A 27 -48.19 8.73 -37.61
CA THR A 27 -48.58 9.63 -38.72
C THR A 27 -50.05 9.98 -38.89
N ALA A 28 -50.23 11.28 -38.93
CA ALA A 28 -50.78 12.06 -40.03
C ALA A 28 -52.31 12.25 -40.17
N THR A 29 -52.53 13.49 -40.48
CA THR A 29 -53.51 14.05 -41.42
C THR A 29 -54.94 14.25 -40.97
N ASP A 30 -55.25 15.48 -40.87
CA ASP A 30 -55.99 16.26 -41.91
C ASP A 30 -57.53 16.25 -41.80
N ASN A 31 -57.98 17.42 -42.10
CA ASN A 31 -59.30 17.77 -42.68
C ASN A 31 -60.44 18.18 -41.73
N GLN A 32 -60.57 19.46 -41.77
CA GLN A 32 -61.54 20.20 -42.62
C GLN A 32 -63.00 20.13 -42.19
N ASN A 33 -63.45 21.36 -42.06
CA ASN A 33 -64.71 21.86 -42.68
C ASN A 33 -66.00 21.52 -41.94
N THR A 34 -66.89 22.39 -41.74
CA THR A 34 -67.57 23.38 -42.59
C THR A 34 -68.66 24.11 -41.80
N THR A 35 -68.82 25.29 -42.17
CA THR A 35 -70.12 25.99 -42.50
C THR A 35 -71.06 26.23 -41.34
N GLY A 36 -71.50 27.35 -41.20
CA GLY A 36 -72.24 28.39 -41.91
C GLY A 36 -73.22 28.91 -40.90
N ASP A 37 -73.78 29.90 -40.89
CA ASP A 37 -74.25 30.82 -41.89
C ASP A 37 -74.99 31.97 -41.18
N THR A 38 -74.81 33.14 -41.72
CA THR A 38 -75.82 34.21 -41.88
C THR A 38 -76.66 34.67 -40.68
N SER A 39 -76.86 35.90 -40.41
CA SER A 39 -77.42 36.93 -41.27
C SER A 39 -77.59 38.23 -40.50
N THR A 40 -77.17 39.30 -41.11
CA THR A 40 -77.89 40.55 -41.33
C THR A 40 -78.66 41.12 -40.13
N ASP A 41 -78.63 42.36 -39.90
CA ASP A 41 -78.68 43.60 -40.65
C ASP A 41 -78.95 44.80 -39.70
N VAL A 42 -78.57 45.95 -40.15
CA VAL A 42 -79.17 47.26 -40.07
C VAL A 42 -78.61 48.26 -39.05
N VAL A 43 -77.88 49.16 -39.66
CA VAL A 43 -77.65 50.57 -39.27
C VAL A 43 -78.98 51.32 -39.21
N PRO A 44 -79.17 52.34 -38.35
CA PRO A 44 -78.71 53.66 -38.71
C PRO A 44 -78.16 54.55 -37.59
N GLU A 45 -77.28 55.38 -38.03
CA GLU A 45 -76.99 56.69 -37.45
C GLU A 45 -78.22 57.64 -37.54
N PRO A 46 -78.26 58.84 -36.90
CA PRO A 46 -77.19 59.75 -36.41
C PRO A 46 -77.53 60.61 -35.17
N LYS A 47 -76.55 61.47 -34.85
CA LYS A 47 -76.61 62.79 -34.24
C LYS A 47 -76.18 62.95 -32.82
N LYS A 48 -74.95 63.54 -32.76
CA LYS A 48 -74.64 64.88 -32.26
C LYS A 48 -75.15 65.28 -30.90
N ASP A 49 -74.23 65.45 -29.98
CA ASP A 49 -73.89 66.75 -29.45
C ASP A 49 -72.58 66.72 -28.65
N GLU A 50 -71.83 67.78 -28.87
CA GLU A 50 -70.58 68.16 -28.25
C GLU A 50 -70.75 68.38 -26.77
N GLU A 51 -69.86 67.77 -25.96
CA GLU A 51 -69.44 68.43 -24.73
C GLU A 51 -67.95 68.19 -24.56
N LEU A 52 -67.18 69.28 -24.62
CA LEU A 52 -65.78 69.40 -24.31
C LEU A 52 -65.64 69.08 -22.82
N THR A 53 -65.08 67.90 -22.46
CA THR A 53 -64.62 67.64 -21.12
C THR A 53 -63.19 67.25 -21.18
N GLU A 54 -62.42 68.02 -20.43
CA GLU A 54 -61.11 67.78 -19.84
C GLU A 54 -60.10 66.93 -20.63
N ALA A 55 -59.01 67.59 -21.02
CA ALA A 55 -57.81 66.93 -21.50
C ALA A 55 -57.47 65.74 -20.61
N ASP A 56 -57.54 64.52 -21.20
CA ASP A 56 -56.98 63.32 -20.63
C ASP A 56 -55.47 63.55 -20.45
N THR A 57 -55.11 64.07 -19.30
CA THR A 57 -53.70 64.02 -18.86
C THR A 57 -53.28 62.60 -18.83
N PRO A 58 -52.29 62.15 -19.61
CA PRO A 58 -51.89 60.76 -19.64
C PRO A 58 -51.46 60.35 -18.25
N THR A 59 -52.18 59.43 -17.68
CA THR A 59 -51.89 58.85 -16.34
C THR A 59 -50.60 58.09 -16.40
N LEU A 60 -49.64 58.41 -15.51
CA LEU A 60 -48.39 57.67 -15.37
C LEU A 60 -48.67 56.19 -15.15
N LYS A 61 -48.03 55.33 -15.96
CA LYS A 61 -47.97 53.90 -15.79
C LYS A 61 -46.53 53.47 -15.65
N VAL A 62 -46.25 52.60 -14.68
CA VAL A 62 -44.91 52.06 -14.40
C VAL A 62 -44.94 50.55 -14.57
N ARG A 63 -44.05 50.04 -15.37
CA ARG A 63 -43.85 48.56 -15.54
C ARG A 63 -42.40 48.22 -15.29
N ILE A 64 -42.18 47.07 -14.66
CA ILE A 64 -40.87 46.50 -14.45
C ILE A 64 -40.98 44.97 -14.59
N ASP A 65 -40.05 44.37 -15.30
CA ASP A 65 -40.01 42.94 -15.53
C ASP A 65 -39.29 42.20 -14.37
N GLY A 66 -39.58 40.93 -14.20
CA GLY A 66 -38.91 40.10 -13.20
C GLY A 66 -37.44 39.84 -13.53
N LEU A 67 -36.61 39.70 -12.51
CA LEU A 67 -35.18 39.47 -12.63
C LEU A 67 -34.85 38.06 -12.13
N LYS A 68 -34.01 37.34 -12.88
CA LYS A 68 -33.36 36.10 -12.46
C LYS A 68 -31.85 36.35 -12.38
N ILE A 69 -31.25 36.13 -11.24
CA ILE A 69 -29.86 36.47 -10.97
C ILE A 69 -29.26 35.43 -10.03
N GLU A 70 -27.98 35.18 -10.13
CA GLU A 70 -27.28 34.29 -9.19
C GLU A 70 -26.78 35.03 -7.94
N ALA A 71 -26.68 34.33 -6.81
CA ALA A 71 -26.14 34.92 -5.60
C ALA A 71 -24.72 35.46 -5.83
N GLY A 72 -24.47 36.65 -5.29
CA GLY A 72 -23.20 37.37 -5.45
C GLY A 72 -23.13 38.27 -6.69
N GLN A 73 -24.12 38.25 -7.58
CA GLN A 73 -24.18 39.13 -8.75
C GLN A 73 -25.04 40.37 -8.48
N SER A 74 -24.84 41.42 -9.30
CA SER A 74 -25.64 42.65 -9.24
C SER A 74 -26.11 43.02 -10.64
N GLU A 75 -27.36 43.52 -10.76
CA GLU A 75 -27.95 43.97 -12.01
C GLU A 75 -28.86 45.15 -11.78
N GLN A 76 -28.84 46.10 -12.71
CA GLN A 76 -29.66 47.29 -12.62
C GLN A 76 -31.05 47.03 -13.19
N LEU A 77 -32.08 47.32 -12.41
CA LEU A 77 -33.47 47.27 -12.85
C LEU A 77 -33.79 48.47 -13.73
N LYS A 78 -34.52 48.24 -14.84
CA LYS A 78 -34.89 49.26 -15.82
C LYS A 78 -36.42 49.34 -15.88
N PRO A 79 -37.03 50.27 -15.12
CA PRO A 79 -38.47 50.51 -15.21
C PRO A 79 -38.84 51.16 -16.55
N VAL A 80 -39.98 50.79 -17.10
CA VAL A 80 -40.58 51.41 -18.27
C VAL A 80 -41.69 52.32 -17.81
N LEU A 81 -41.56 53.61 -18.10
CA LEU A 81 -42.54 54.65 -17.81
C LEU A 81 -43.37 54.94 -19.06
N THR A 82 -44.68 55.23 -18.89
CA THR A 82 -45.59 55.61 -19.97
C THR A 82 -46.39 56.82 -19.50
N PRO A 83 -46.37 57.98 -20.20
CA PRO A 83 -45.68 58.17 -21.49
C PRO A 83 -44.13 58.15 -21.38
N GLU A 84 -43.44 57.84 -22.47
CA GLU A 84 -41.95 57.64 -22.50
C GLU A 84 -41.18 58.93 -22.20
N ASP A 85 -41.78 60.09 -22.41
CA ASP A 85 -41.23 61.42 -22.14
C ASP A 85 -41.50 61.89 -20.69
N TYR A 86 -42.10 61.02 -19.86
CA TYR A 86 -42.40 61.36 -18.48
C TYR A 86 -41.08 61.56 -17.67
N GLN A 87 -40.97 62.78 -17.12
CA GLN A 87 -39.83 63.15 -16.28
C GLN A 87 -40.17 62.92 -14.80
N SER A 88 -39.72 61.79 -14.28
CA SER A 88 -39.89 61.52 -12.87
C SER A 88 -39.07 62.46 -12.01
N LYS A 89 -39.64 62.91 -10.91
CA LYS A 89 -38.95 63.72 -9.90
C LYS A 89 -38.34 62.92 -8.79
N GLU A 90 -38.89 61.75 -8.50
CA GLU A 90 -38.44 60.89 -7.40
C GLU A 90 -38.75 59.42 -7.70
N ILE A 91 -37.72 58.60 -7.65
CA ILE A 91 -37.83 57.16 -7.78
C ILE A 91 -37.35 56.55 -6.47
N THR A 92 -38.16 55.73 -5.83
CA THR A 92 -37.80 55.03 -4.59
C THR A 92 -37.88 53.53 -4.78
N TRP A 93 -36.91 52.84 -4.24
CA TRP A 93 -36.78 51.40 -4.29
C TRP A 93 -36.86 50.77 -2.91
N LYS A 94 -37.46 49.59 -2.79
CA LYS A 94 -37.53 48.86 -1.53
C LYS A 94 -37.58 47.35 -1.76
N SER A 95 -36.67 46.65 -1.13
CA SER A 95 -36.71 45.19 -1.09
C SER A 95 -37.62 44.68 0.02
N SER A 96 -38.42 43.64 -0.28
CA SER A 96 -39.22 42.90 0.72
C SER A 96 -38.35 42.02 1.62
N ASN A 97 -37.15 41.62 1.13
CA ASN A 97 -36.18 40.83 1.88
C ASN A 97 -34.74 41.12 1.41
N SER A 98 -34.10 42.06 2.08
CA SER A 98 -32.72 42.47 1.76
C SER A 98 -31.64 41.39 2.08
N ALA A 99 -32.01 40.31 2.78
CA ALA A 99 -31.12 39.17 2.98
C ALA A 99 -31.06 38.25 1.74
N ILE A 100 -32.09 38.30 0.88
CA ILE A 100 -32.12 37.59 -0.42
C ILE A 100 -31.63 38.50 -1.52
N ALA A 101 -32.23 39.68 -1.68
CA ALA A 101 -31.85 40.66 -2.68
C ALA A 101 -31.97 42.07 -2.09
N GLU A 102 -30.88 42.81 -2.12
CA GLU A 102 -30.83 44.22 -1.73
C GLU A 102 -30.94 45.08 -2.97
N VAL A 103 -31.56 46.26 -2.85
CA VAL A 103 -31.62 47.24 -3.92
C VAL A 103 -31.15 48.58 -3.38
N ASP A 104 -30.35 49.30 -4.16
CA ASP A 104 -29.91 50.66 -3.82
C ASP A 104 -30.81 51.75 -4.45
N ASP A 105 -30.47 53.02 -4.19
CA ASP A 105 -31.21 54.15 -4.67
C ASP A 105 -31.16 54.34 -6.20
N ASP A 106 -30.15 53.73 -6.85
CA ASP A 106 -30.01 53.73 -8.31
C ASP A 106 -30.75 52.56 -8.97
N GLY A 107 -31.41 51.70 -8.18
CA GLY A 107 -32.12 50.53 -8.68
C GLY A 107 -31.21 49.34 -9.02
N ILE A 108 -29.98 49.30 -8.51
CA ILE A 108 -29.09 48.18 -8.68
C ILE A 108 -29.46 47.12 -7.61
N VAL A 109 -29.88 45.97 -8.08
CA VAL A 109 -30.17 44.81 -7.23
C VAL A 109 -28.90 43.99 -7.03
N THR A 110 -28.55 43.78 -5.78
CA THR A 110 -27.49 42.86 -5.38
C THR A 110 -28.10 41.58 -4.78
N ALA A 111 -27.87 40.46 -5.43
CA ALA A 111 -28.31 39.13 -4.97
C ALA A 111 -27.41 38.62 -3.86
N LYS A 112 -27.95 38.28 -2.68
CA LYS A 112 -27.16 37.83 -1.52
C LYS A 112 -27.27 36.33 -1.22
N SER A 113 -28.49 35.81 -1.24
CA SER A 113 -28.74 34.39 -0.95
C SER A 113 -29.88 33.86 -1.81
N PRO A 114 -29.90 32.53 -2.09
CA PRO A 114 -30.95 31.91 -2.89
C PRO A 114 -32.34 32.14 -2.28
N GLY A 115 -33.31 32.39 -3.18
CA GLY A 115 -34.69 32.62 -2.77
C GLY A 115 -35.43 33.62 -3.69
N GLU A 116 -36.60 34.08 -3.25
CA GLU A 116 -37.40 35.05 -3.96
C GLU A 116 -37.58 36.31 -3.10
N ALA A 117 -37.32 37.49 -3.68
CA ALA A 117 -37.61 38.78 -3.08
C ALA A 117 -38.40 39.64 -4.05
N ARG A 118 -39.24 40.51 -3.50
CA ARG A 118 -39.94 41.52 -4.29
C ARG A 118 -39.25 42.86 -4.12
N ILE A 119 -38.98 43.51 -5.22
CA ILE A 119 -38.48 44.88 -5.23
C ILE A 119 -39.64 45.79 -5.64
N ASP A 120 -40.10 46.58 -4.70
CA ASP A 120 -41.12 47.58 -4.93
C ASP A 120 -40.46 48.86 -5.44
N LEU A 121 -40.97 49.36 -6.54
CA LEU A 121 -40.62 50.62 -7.15
C LEU A 121 -41.79 51.60 -6.96
N THR A 122 -41.51 52.82 -6.55
CA THR A 122 -42.49 53.90 -6.51
C THR A 122 -41.95 55.06 -7.28
N VAL A 123 -42.73 55.55 -8.26
CA VAL A 123 -42.43 56.72 -9.13
C VAL A 123 -43.57 57.68 -8.99
N ASP A 124 -43.34 58.88 -8.43
CA ASP A 124 -44.35 59.94 -8.21
C ASP A 124 -45.67 59.36 -7.64
N GLY A 125 -45.61 58.45 -6.70
CA GLY A 125 -46.76 57.85 -6.06
C GLY A 125 -47.34 56.57 -6.75
N VAL A 126 -46.94 56.28 -8.00
CA VAL A 126 -47.35 55.11 -8.76
C VAL A 126 -46.40 53.95 -8.43
N LYS A 127 -46.95 52.79 -8.12
CA LYS A 127 -46.19 51.62 -7.67
C LYS A 127 -46.11 50.53 -8.75
N ALA A 128 -44.94 49.89 -8.85
CA ALA A 128 -44.73 48.64 -9.56
C ALA A 128 -43.86 47.69 -8.73
N THR A 129 -43.92 46.40 -8.99
CA THR A 129 -43.18 45.37 -8.25
C THR A 129 -42.45 44.48 -9.24
N CYS A 130 -41.16 44.29 -9.02
CA CYS A 130 -40.33 43.32 -9.68
C CYS A 130 -40.15 42.07 -8.77
N VAL A 131 -40.28 40.88 -9.32
CA VAL A 131 -39.94 39.66 -8.62
C VAL A 131 -38.52 39.25 -8.98
N VAL A 132 -37.64 39.28 -7.99
CA VAL A 132 -36.26 38.86 -8.13
C VAL A 132 -36.12 37.43 -7.62
N ARG A 133 -35.63 36.51 -8.47
CA ARG A 133 -35.32 35.14 -8.13
C ARG A 133 -33.82 34.94 -8.11
N VAL A 134 -33.30 34.69 -6.94
CA VAL A 134 -31.88 34.44 -6.74
C VAL A 134 -31.65 32.91 -6.73
N SER A 135 -30.82 32.42 -7.64
CA SER A 135 -30.39 31.03 -7.70
C SER A 135 -29.08 30.81 -6.95
N GLU A 136 -28.86 29.56 -6.55
CA GLU A 136 -27.59 29.14 -5.98
C GLU A 136 -26.47 29.23 -7.03
N VAL A 137 -25.27 29.58 -6.56
CA VAL A 137 -24.04 29.39 -7.33
C VAL A 137 -23.75 27.90 -7.39
N LYS A 138 -23.61 27.36 -8.58
CA LYS A 138 -23.39 25.94 -8.81
C LYS A 138 -22.02 25.70 -9.42
N MET A 139 -21.43 24.58 -9.07
CA MET A 139 -20.26 24.06 -9.76
C MET A 139 -20.63 23.79 -11.22
N THR A 140 -19.83 24.31 -12.14
CA THR A 140 -20.05 24.20 -13.60
C THR A 140 -18.99 23.30 -14.25
N SER A 141 -17.81 23.26 -13.69
CA SER A 141 -16.75 22.36 -14.14
C SER A 141 -15.75 22.10 -13.02
N VAL A 142 -15.11 20.94 -13.09
CA VAL A 142 -13.96 20.58 -12.28
C VAL A 142 -12.90 19.98 -13.18
N THR A 143 -11.63 20.30 -12.94
CA THR A 143 -10.51 19.78 -13.73
C THR A 143 -9.34 19.43 -12.82
N VAL A 144 -8.56 18.42 -13.21
CA VAL A 144 -7.31 18.10 -12.52
C VAL A 144 -6.27 19.17 -12.86
N LYS A 145 -5.83 19.93 -11.86
CA LYS A 145 -4.81 20.98 -11.98
C LYS A 145 -3.40 20.41 -11.85
N THR A 146 -3.18 19.54 -10.87
CA THR A 146 -1.92 18.80 -10.69
C THR A 146 -2.19 17.32 -10.50
N GLY A 147 -1.31 16.48 -11.05
CA GLY A 147 -1.37 15.02 -10.85
C GLY A 147 -0.78 14.59 -9.51
N PRO A 148 -0.79 13.26 -9.22
CA PRO A 148 -0.23 12.72 -8.00
C PRO A 148 1.31 12.84 -7.96
N ASP A 149 1.86 13.06 -6.76
CA ASP A 149 3.31 13.09 -6.53
C ASP A 149 3.95 11.74 -6.89
N LYS A 150 3.26 10.65 -6.59
CA LYS A 150 3.70 9.29 -6.89
C LYS A 150 3.12 8.81 -8.21
N THR A 151 3.99 8.63 -9.20
CA THR A 151 3.61 8.18 -10.56
C THR A 151 4.05 6.75 -10.89
N GLU A 152 4.84 6.10 -10.02
CA GLU A 152 5.33 4.74 -10.21
C GLU A 152 4.90 3.82 -9.07
N TYR A 153 4.40 2.65 -9.42
CA TYR A 153 3.86 1.63 -8.52
C TYR A 153 4.42 0.27 -8.85
N TYR A 154 4.40 -0.64 -7.88
CA TYR A 154 4.57 -2.08 -8.11
C TYR A 154 3.27 -2.83 -7.84
N ALA A 155 3.24 -4.09 -8.25
CA ALA A 155 2.07 -4.94 -8.04
C ALA A 155 1.67 -5.01 -6.56
N SER A 156 0.36 -4.96 -6.31
CA SER A 156 -0.27 -4.96 -4.99
C SER A 156 -0.15 -3.65 -4.18
N MET A 157 0.44 -2.60 -4.75
CA MET A 157 0.41 -1.27 -4.13
C MET A 157 -0.95 -0.60 -4.32
N PRO A 158 -1.51 0.05 -3.29
CA PRO A 158 -2.67 0.94 -3.45
C PRO A 158 -2.27 2.23 -4.17
N PHE A 159 -3.25 2.88 -4.77
CA PHE A 159 -3.06 4.22 -5.32
C PHE A 159 -2.88 5.24 -4.19
N ASP A 160 -1.97 6.17 -4.37
CA ASP A 160 -1.70 7.29 -3.47
C ASP A 160 -2.10 8.59 -4.16
N PRO A 161 -3.17 9.26 -3.72
CA PRO A 161 -3.67 10.47 -4.33
C PRO A 161 -2.92 11.74 -3.91
N THR A 162 -1.92 11.65 -3.02
CA THR A 162 -1.13 12.79 -2.55
C THR A 162 -0.57 13.58 -3.72
N GLY A 163 -0.69 14.91 -3.66
CA GLY A 163 -0.24 15.84 -4.72
C GLY A 163 -1.33 16.19 -5.75
N ILE A 164 -2.44 15.44 -5.81
CA ILE A 164 -3.55 15.81 -6.70
C ILE A 164 -4.22 17.08 -6.18
N THR A 165 -4.35 18.05 -7.09
CA THR A 165 -5.18 19.24 -6.85
C THR A 165 -6.16 19.42 -8.00
N LEU A 166 -7.35 19.87 -7.66
CA LEU A 166 -8.41 20.15 -8.63
C LEU A 166 -8.67 21.67 -8.69
N GLU A 167 -9.08 22.14 -9.83
CA GLU A 167 -9.63 23.47 -10.01
C GLU A 167 -11.12 23.35 -10.31
N VAL A 168 -11.93 23.89 -9.40
CA VAL A 168 -13.40 23.93 -9.50
C VAL A 168 -13.81 25.29 -10.00
N THR A 169 -14.68 25.34 -11.01
CA THR A 169 -15.25 26.57 -11.53
C THR A 169 -16.75 26.60 -11.25
N TYR A 170 -17.22 27.74 -10.77
CA TYR A 170 -18.62 27.96 -10.44
C TYR A 170 -19.33 28.81 -11.50
N SER A 171 -20.67 28.86 -11.45
CA SER A 171 -21.51 29.61 -12.37
C SER A 171 -21.27 31.11 -12.31
N ASP A 172 -20.80 31.63 -11.17
CA ASP A 172 -20.38 33.03 -10.99
C ASP A 172 -18.97 33.32 -11.53
N LYS A 173 -18.35 32.33 -12.19
CA LYS A 173 -16.98 32.35 -12.76
C LYS A 173 -15.85 32.43 -11.75
N LYS A 174 -16.12 32.27 -10.48
CA LYS A 174 -15.06 32.07 -9.49
C LYS A 174 -14.50 30.67 -9.60
N THR A 175 -13.23 30.54 -9.23
CA THR A 175 -12.53 29.26 -9.15
C THR A 175 -12.06 29.01 -7.74
N GLU A 176 -12.02 27.73 -7.37
CA GLU A 176 -11.51 27.24 -6.09
C GLU A 176 -10.55 26.07 -6.32
N GLU A 177 -9.48 26.02 -5.55
CA GLU A 177 -8.56 24.89 -5.56
C GLU A 177 -8.92 23.89 -4.46
N VAL A 178 -9.16 22.62 -4.86
CA VAL A 178 -9.56 21.53 -3.96
C VAL A 178 -8.41 20.53 -3.88
N THR A 179 -7.97 20.22 -2.65
CA THR A 179 -6.86 19.29 -2.37
C THR A 179 -7.29 18.02 -1.64
N SER A 180 -8.58 17.88 -1.32
CA SER A 180 -9.14 16.71 -0.62
C SER A 180 -10.63 16.57 -0.92
N GLY A 181 -11.23 15.43 -0.54
CA GLY A 181 -12.67 15.18 -0.73
C GLY A 181 -13.04 14.71 -2.14
N PHE A 182 -12.09 14.48 -3.02
CA PHE A 182 -12.31 13.88 -4.34
C PHE A 182 -12.12 12.36 -4.28
N GLU A 183 -12.66 11.67 -5.27
CA GLU A 183 -12.53 10.23 -5.42
C GLU A 183 -11.60 9.86 -6.58
N CYS A 184 -10.83 8.77 -6.41
CA CYS A 184 -9.96 8.23 -7.44
C CYS A 184 -10.37 6.79 -7.74
N THR A 185 -10.75 6.49 -8.97
CA THR A 185 -11.23 5.16 -9.39
C THR A 185 -10.45 4.62 -10.59
N GLY A 186 -10.62 3.33 -10.89
CA GLY A 186 -10.02 2.69 -12.07
C GLY A 186 -8.58 2.22 -11.90
N PHE A 187 -7.89 2.55 -10.79
CA PHE A 187 -6.54 2.06 -10.56
C PHE A 187 -6.53 0.57 -10.21
N SER A 188 -5.63 -0.15 -10.86
CA SER A 188 -5.30 -1.53 -10.49
C SER A 188 -3.82 -1.78 -10.68
N SER A 189 -3.15 -2.21 -9.62
CA SER A 189 -1.74 -2.62 -9.66
C SER A 189 -1.54 -4.13 -9.90
N SER A 190 -2.57 -4.87 -10.27
CA SER A 190 -2.48 -6.33 -10.50
C SER A 190 -1.60 -6.71 -11.69
N THR A 191 -1.48 -5.83 -12.69
CA THR A 191 -0.67 -6.03 -13.89
C THR A 191 0.20 -4.82 -14.18
N ALA A 192 1.41 -5.05 -14.69
CA ALA A 192 2.31 -3.98 -15.11
C ALA A 192 1.75 -3.17 -16.30
N GLY A 193 2.29 -1.98 -16.50
CA GLY A 193 1.92 -1.07 -17.58
C GLY A 193 1.32 0.24 -17.09
N VAL A 194 1.01 1.13 -18.02
CA VAL A 194 0.36 2.41 -17.73
C VAL A 194 -1.07 2.16 -17.28
N LYS A 195 -1.49 2.83 -16.23
CA LYS A 195 -2.83 2.80 -15.65
C LYS A 195 -3.46 4.18 -15.73
N THR A 196 -4.73 4.19 -16.05
CA THR A 196 -5.56 5.38 -16.02
C THR A 196 -6.30 5.40 -14.69
N VAL A 197 -6.27 6.54 -14.01
CA VAL A 197 -7.03 6.78 -12.79
C VAL A 197 -7.98 7.93 -13.05
N THR A 198 -9.26 7.67 -12.94
CA THR A 198 -10.30 8.70 -13.06
C THR A 198 -10.45 9.42 -11.73
N VAL A 199 -10.40 10.72 -11.77
CA VAL A 199 -10.60 11.61 -10.61
C VAL A 199 -11.95 12.27 -10.74
N SER A 200 -12.77 12.19 -9.69
CA SER A 200 -14.08 12.85 -9.62
C SER A 200 -14.25 13.60 -8.30
N TYR A 201 -14.99 14.69 -8.38
CA TYR A 201 -15.32 15.53 -7.23
C TYR A 201 -16.82 15.80 -7.23
N GLU A 202 -17.48 15.51 -6.12
CA GLU A 202 -18.92 15.45 -6.04
C GLU A 202 -19.46 14.52 -7.15
N ASP A 203 -20.36 15.00 -8.00
CA ASP A 203 -20.95 14.21 -9.08
C ASP A 203 -20.31 14.46 -10.46
N MET A 204 -19.16 15.16 -10.51
CA MET A 204 -18.49 15.54 -11.76
C MET A 204 -17.13 14.86 -11.92
N GLU A 205 -16.85 14.34 -13.12
CA GLU A 205 -15.52 13.86 -13.48
C GLU A 205 -14.59 15.04 -13.73
N ALA A 206 -13.48 15.09 -12.96
CA ALA A 206 -12.45 16.13 -13.08
C ALA A 206 -11.44 15.81 -14.19
N GLY A 207 -11.36 14.55 -14.60
CA GLY A 207 -10.43 14.08 -15.61
C GLY A 207 -9.66 12.84 -15.20
N THR A 208 -8.58 12.54 -15.92
CA THR A 208 -7.79 11.35 -15.71
C THR A 208 -6.32 11.66 -15.46
N VAL A 209 -5.69 10.90 -14.57
CA VAL A 209 -4.24 10.91 -14.37
C VAL A 209 -3.65 9.56 -14.78
N TYR A 210 -2.40 9.57 -15.21
CA TYR A 210 -1.70 8.38 -15.68
C TYR A 210 -0.57 8.06 -14.75
N VAL A 211 -0.49 6.79 -14.34
CA VAL A 211 0.59 6.26 -13.52
C VAL A 211 1.08 4.94 -14.10
N THR A 212 2.30 4.56 -13.77
CA THR A 212 2.92 3.34 -14.31
C THR A 212 3.05 2.29 -13.22
N VAL A 213 2.51 1.11 -13.45
CA VAL A 213 2.80 -0.07 -12.62
C VAL A 213 3.99 -0.79 -13.24
N LYS A 214 5.10 -0.81 -12.51
CA LYS A 214 6.31 -1.54 -12.91
C LYS A 214 6.12 -3.04 -12.68
N PRO A 215 6.70 -3.90 -13.52
CA PRO A 215 6.74 -5.33 -13.24
C PRO A 215 7.53 -5.58 -11.96
N LYS A 216 7.16 -6.61 -11.22
CA LYS A 216 7.99 -7.12 -10.12
C LYS A 216 9.34 -7.55 -10.67
N VAL A 217 10.39 -7.35 -9.88
CA VAL A 217 11.76 -7.57 -10.33
C VAL A 217 12.11 -9.05 -10.27
N LEU A 218 12.29 -9.69 -11.42
CA LEU A 218 12.83 -11.04 -11.52
C LEU A 218 14.35 -10.99 -11.58
N ILE A 219 15.02 -11.52 -10.54
CA ILE A 219 16.47 -11.67 -10.49
C ILE A 219 16.83 -13.14 -10.72
N GLN A 220 17.68 -13.40 -11.69
CA GLN A 220 18.17 -14.73 -12.06
C GLN A 220 19.70 -14.77 -11.93
N ASP A 221 20.18 -14.54 -10.71
CA ASP A 221 21.60 -14.62 -10.39
C ASP A 221 21.93 -16.03 -9.87
N SER A 222 23.08 -16.57 -10.25
CA SER A 222 23.52 -17.90 -9.80
C SER A 222 24.11 -17.92 -8.39
N GLY A 223 24.27 -16.75 -7.76
CA GLY A 223 24.82 -16.63 -6.44
C GLY A 223 23.84 -16.98 -5.32
N THR A 224 24.31 -16.85 -4.09
CA THR A 224 23.55 -16.98 -2.87
C THR A 224 23.51 -15.67 -2.10
N ALA A 225 22.46 -15.42 -1.34
CA ALA A 225 22.35 -14.28 -0.45
C ALA A 225 21.47 -14.62 0.77
N GLY A 226 21.79 -14.01 1.90
CA GLY A 226 21.11 -14.24 3.17
C GLY A 226 21.73 -15.38 3.97
N PHE A 227 21.22 -15.56 5.17
CA PHE A 227 21.52 -16.69 6.03
C PHE A 227 20.40 -17.73 5.91
N ALA A 228 20.78 -18.95 5.69
CA ALA A 228 19.82 -20.04 5.52
C ALA A 228 19.34 -20.56 6.87
N GLY A 229 18.30 -19.99 7.38
CA GLY A 229 17.69 -20.30 8.66
C GLY A 229 17.52 -19.04 9.52
N HIS A 230 16.75 -19.17 10.61
CA HIS A 230 16.64 -18.08 11.58
C HIS A 230 17.94 -17.92 12.36
N ASN A 231 18.36 -16.68 12.60
CA ASN A 231 19.50 -16.34 13.45
C ASN A 231 19.18 -15.10 14.31
N LEU A 232 20.01 -14.82 15.29
CA LEU A 232 19.84 -13.65 16.17
C LEU A 232 20.69 -12.46 15.76
N VAL A 233 21.48 -12.60 14.71
CA VAL A 233 22.44 -11.55 14.30
C VAL A 233 21.81 -10.56 13.32
N ASP A 234 20.90 -11.00 12.45
CA ASP A 234 20.16 -10.19 11.48
C ASP A 234 20.97 -9.04 10.85
N THR A 235 22.15 -9.39 10.30
CA THR A 235 23.13 -8.45 9.80
C THR A 235 23.67 -8.89 8.45
N VAL A 236 23.79 -7.96 7.51
CA VAL A 236 24.30 -8.20 6.16
C VAL A 236 25.36 -7.13 5.80
N GLN A 237 26.47 -7.54 5.23
CA GLN A 237 27.43 -6.64 4.60
C GLN A 237 27.18 -6.57 3.08
N TYR A 238 26.98 -5.36 2.57
CA TYR A 238 26.77 -5.12 1.15
C TYR A 238 27.47 -3.84 0.69
N LYS A 239 28.29 -3.92 -0.37
CA LYS A 239 29.07 -2.80 -0.92
C LYS A 239 29.83 -2.01 0.18
N ASN A 240 30.53 -2.73 1.06
CA ASN A 240 31.29 -2.20 2.21
C ASN A 240 30.45 -1.46 3.28
N LYS A 241 29.13 -1.56 3.23
CA LYS A 241 28.22 -1.02 4.24
C LYS A 241 27.63 -2.15 5.05
N ILE A 242 27.29 -1.87 6.29
CA ILE A 242 26.67 -2.83 7.20
C ILE A 242 25.20 -2.47 7.33
N TYR A 243 24.34 -3.43 7.06
CA TYR A 243 22.89 -3.36 7.22
C TYR A 243 22.47 -4.31 8.34
N TYR A 244 21.54 -3.87 9.18
CA TYR A 244 21.07 -4.69 10.29
C TYR A 244 19.64 -4.34 10.69
N VAL A 245 18.94 -5.31 11.27
CA VAL A 245 17.61 -5.10 11.85
C VAL A 245 17.75 -4.53 13.25
N LYS A 246 16.94 -3.55 13.57
CA LYS A 246 16.79 -3.00 14.91
C LYS A 246 15.33 -2.97 15.32
N ASP A 247 15.03 -3.53 16.48
CA ASP A 247 13.70 -3.46 17.07
C ASP A 247 13.54 -2.17 17.87
N ILE A 248 12.44 -1.49 17.64
CA ILE A 248 12.12 -0.20 18.24
C ILE A 248 10.83 -0.34 19.03
N SER A 249 10.84 0.02 20.29
CA SER A 249 9.62 0.09 21.10
C SER A 249 8.89 1.40 20.81
N GLN A 250 7.66 1.31 20.34
CA GLN A 250 6.83 2.49 20.05
C GLN A 250 5.41 2.28 20.57
N GLY A 251 5.02 3.06 21.58
CA GLY A 251 3.65 3.04 22.11
C GLY A 251 3.18 1.68 22.64
N GLY A 252 4.09 0.86 23.17
CA GLY A 252 3.80 -0.49 23.67
C GLY A 252 3.79 -1.58 22.59
N SER A 253 4.08 -1.25 21.36
CA SER A 253 4.28 -2.21 20.25
C SER A 253 5.74 -2.22 19.81
N TRP A 254 6.22 -3.39 19.41
CA TRP A 254 7.54 -3.53 18.77
C TRP A 254 7.37 -3.36 17.27
N VAL A 255 8.24 -2.55 16.67
CA VAL A 255 8.36 -2.40 15.22
C VAL A 255 9.83 -2.61 14.84
N SER A 256 10.07 -3.27 13.71
CA SER A 256 11.42 -3.48 13.22
C SER A 256 11.75 -2.50 12.11
N ALA A 257 13.00 -2.08 12.08
CA ALA A 257 13.53 -1.25 11.00
C ALA A 257 14.90 -1.77 10.56
N ILE A 258 15.20 -1.61 9.28
CA ILE A 258 16.52 -1.89 8.71
C ILE A 258 17.34 -0.61 8.75
N TYR A 259 18.46 -0.68 9.41
CA TYR A 259 19.44 0.41 9.50
C TYR A 259 20.67 0.11 8.66
N ARG A 260 21.34 1.15 8.25
CA ARG A 260 22.60 1.09 7.52
C ARG A 260 23.68 1.93 8.21
N LYS A 261 24.87 1.37 8.35
CA LYS A 261 26.10 2.11 8.69
C LYS A 261 26.99 2.16 7.44
N ASP A 262 27.31 3.36 7.01
CA ASP A 262 28.17 3.60 5.84
C ASP A 262 29.65 3.32 6.14
N THR A 263 30.05 3.52 7.39
CA THR A 263 31.33 3.09 7.99
C THR A 263 31.08 2.56 9.39
N PRO A 264 32.01 1.81 9.98
CA PRO A 264 31.86 1.31 11.35
C PRO A 264 31.53 2.38 12.40
N SER A 265 32.12 3.56 12.26
CA SER A 265 31.96 4.70 13.17
C SER A 265 30.84 5.68 12.77
N ALA A 266 30.18 5.46 11.62
CA ALA A 266 29.11 6.34 11.16
C ALA A 266 27.83 6.16 12.00
N GLU A 267 27.09 7.24 12.16
CA GLU A 267 25.73 7.17 12.73
C GLU A 267 24.84 6.31 11.84
N PRO A 268 23.97 5.48 12.44
CA PRO A 268 23.07 4.62 11.68
C PRO A 268 22.00 5.43 10.96
N VAL A 269 21.75 5.10 9.70
CA VAL A 269 20.67 5.65 8.89
C VAL A 269 19.56 4.63 8.79
N CYS A 270 18.33 5.00 9.17
CA CYS A 270 17.16 4.16 8.93
C CYS A 270 16.87 4.11 7.42
N VAL A 271 16.96 2.93 6.85
CA VAL A 271 16.76 2.68 5.42
C VAL A 271 15.31 2.32 5.13
N TYR A 272 14.74 1.43 5.94
CA TYR A 272 13.38 0.97 5.79
C TYR A 272 12.75 0.65 7.14
N ARG A 273 11.49 0.98 7.30
CA ARG A 273 10.74 0.73 8.52
C ARG A 273 9.36 0.20 8.19
N LEU A 274 8.92 -0.81 8.92
CA LEU A 274 7.55 -1.30 8.91
C LEU A 274 6.74 -0.68 10.05
N ASP A 275 5.49 -0.32 9.77
CA ASP A 275 4.56 0.12 10.81
C ASP A 275 3.79 -1.09 11.37
N LYS A 276 3.97 -1.35 12.67
CA LYS A 276 3.31 -2.45 13.42
C LYS A 276 3.66 -3.86 12.92
N GLU A 277 4.77 -4.03 12.27
CA GLU A 277 5.26 -5.31 11.77
C GLU A 277 6.72 -5.53 12.20
N SER A 278 7.13 -6.79 12.36
CA SER A 278 8.51 -7.17 12.65
C SER A 278 9.21 -7.73 11.41
N ILE A 279 10.53 -7.59 11.37
CA ILE A 279 11.42 -8.18 10.36
C ILE A 279 12.23 -9.26 11.08
N SER A 280 12.23 -10.48 10.56
CA SER A 280 12.95 -11.61 11.18
C SER A 280 14.20 -12.04 10.45
N ASP A 281 14.29 -11.86 9.15
CA ASP A 281 15.43 -12.21 8.32
C ASP A 281 15.46 -11.33 7.08
N PHE A 282 16.64 -10.99 6.59
CA PHE A 282 16.76 -10.26 5.35
C PHE A 282 18.08 -10.55 4.60
N PHE A 283 18.09 -10.25 3.33
CA PHE A 283 19.30 -10.22 2.50
C PHE A 283 19.24 -9.07 1.48
N ILE A 284 20.38 -8.75 0.88
CA ILE A 284 20.49 -7.73 -0.16
C ILE A 284 21.00 -8.38 -1.44
N LEU A 285 20.30 -8.16 -2.54
CA LEU A 285 20.64 -8.68 -3.85
C LEU A 285 20.34 -7.63 -4.92
N LYS A 286 21.34 -7.28 -5.76
CA LYS A 286 21.20 -6.33 -6.88
C LYS A 286 20.53 -5.00 -6.43
N ASP A 287 21.04 -4.42 -5.37
CA ASP A 287 20.56 -3.15 -4.79
C ASP A 287 19.10 -3.16 -4.29
N ARG A 288 18.55 -4.35 -4.01
CA ARG A 288 17.26 -4.52 -3.35
C ARG A 288 17.39 -5.30 -2.06
N ILE A 289 16.62 -4.89 -1.08
CA ILE A 289 16.46 -5.61 0.19
C ILE A 289 15.31 -6.59 0.03
N PHE A 290 15.53 -7.83 0.40
CA PHE A 290 14.50 -8.88 0.53
C PHE A 290 14.42 -9.28 1.98
N PHE A 291 13.23 -9.41 2.52
CA PHE A 291 13.06 -9.69 3.94
C PHE A 291 11.79 -10.49 4.24
N SER A 292 11.85 -11.23 5.33
CA SER A 292 10.71 -11.86 5.96
C SER A 292 10.11 -10.89 6.98
N ALA A 293 8.83 -10.59 6.85
CA ALA A 293 8.09 -9.72 7.75
C ALA A 293 6.91 -10.46 8.36
N GLU A 294 6.51 -10.07 9.58
CA GLU A 294 5.39 -10.65 10.30
C GLU A 294 4.37 -9.59 10.69
N TYR A 295 3.10 -9.87 10.38
CA TYR A 295 1.95 -9.07 10.77
C TYR A 295 0.88 -9.95 11.41
N GLY A 296 0.56 -9.69 12.69
CA GLY A 296 -0.50 -10.43 13.40
C GLY A 296 -0.27 -11.94 13.47
N GLY A 297 0.98 -12.38 13.66
CA GLY A 297 1.36 -13.80 13.72
C GLY A 297 1.41 -14.49 12.36
N ARG A 298 1.45 -13.73 11.26
CA ARG A 298 1.53 -14.25 9.88
C ARG A 298 2.69 -13.64 9.13
N GLY A 299 3.64 -14.48 8.76
CA GLY A 299 4.81 -14.09 7.99
C GLY A 299 4.55 -13.99 6.49
N TYR A 300 5.24 -13.08 5.84
CA TYR A 300 5.26 -12.92 4.39
C TYR A 300 6.64 -12.42 3.93
N ILE A 301 6.95 -12.62 2.65
CA ILE A 301 8.19 -12.15 2.07
C ILE A 301 7.92 -10.88 1.25
N ALA A 302 8.78 -9.89 1.44
CA ALA A 302 8.69 -8.61 0.76
C ALA A 302 10.06 -8.12 0.26
N THR A 303 10.06 -7.08 -0.52
CA THR A 303 11.26 -6.44 -1.04
C THR A 303 11.08 -4.92 -1.13
N ALA A 304 12.19 -4.19 -0.96
CA ALA A 304 12.28 -2.75 -1.17
C ALA A 304 13.62 -2.40 -1.83
N GLU A 305 13.75 -1.21 -2.38
CA GLU A 305 15.05 -0.67 -2.80
C GLU A 305 15.91 -0.29 -1.60
N LEU A 306 17.22 -0.08 -1.81
CA LEU A 306 18.14 0.24 -0.72
C LEU A 306 17.87 1.58 -0.02
N ASP A 307 17.09 2.45 -0.61
CA ASP A 307 16.62 3.71 -0.02
C ASP A 307 15.27 3.57 0.70
N GLY A 308 14.73 2.35 0.73
CA GLY A 308 13.42 2.04 1.29
C GLY A 308 12.25 2.28 0.33
N GLY A 309 12.50 2.81 -0.85
CA GLY A 309 11.50 3.03 -1.88
C GLY A 309 11.01 1.74 -2.54
N ASN A 310 9.96 1.87 -3.34
CA ASN A 310 9.45 0.80 -4.21
C ASN A 310 9.25 -0.55 -3.52
N PHE A 311 8.65 -0.50 -2.32
CA PHE A 311 8.25 -1.68 -1.56
C PHE A 311 7.12 -2.43 -2.26
N TYR A 312 7.21 -3.77 -2.28
CA TYR A 312 6.07 -4.63 -2.57
C TYR A 312 6.19 -5.99 -1.87
N ALA A 313 5.03 -6.58 -1.53
CA ALA A 313 4.97 -7.94 -1.04
C ALA A 313 5.16 -8.93 -2.19
N ILE A 314 6.12 -9.84 -2.03
CA ILE A 314 6.37 -10.93 -2.99
C ILE A 314 5.31 -12.01 -2.81
N THR A 315 4.99 -12.33 -1.55
CA THR A 315 4.02 -13.36 -1.19
C THR A 315 2.81 -12.76 -0.47
N ALA A 316 1.69 -13.47 -0.47
CA ALA A 316 0.52 -13.07 0.30
C ALA A 316 0.75 -13.23 1.81
N LYS A 317 0.27 -12.28 2.61
CA LYS A 317 0.32 -12.31 4.09
C LYS A 317 -0.43 -13.50 4.72
N SER A 318 -1.26 -14.20 3.95
CA SER A 318 -2.10 -15.31 4.45
C SER A 318 -1.38 -16.65 4.61
N LYS A 319 -0.18 -16.81 4.05
CA LYS A 319 0.52 -18.11 3.96
C LYS A 319 1.53 -18.40 5.06
N ASN A 320 1.82 -17.42 5.92
CA ASN A 320 2.74 -17.55 7.03
C ASN A 320 4.14 -18.05 6.62
N TYR A 321 4.80 -17.30 5.73
CA TYR A 321 6.16 -17.58 5.32
C TYR A 321 7.18 -17.05 6.33
N MET A 322 8.16 -17.90 6.70
CA MET A 322 9.22 -17.59 7.68
C MET A 322 10.59 -17.87 7.08
N GLY A 323 11.53 -16.96 7.33
CA GLY A 323 12.86 -17.03 6.78
C GLY A 323 12.93 -16.64 5.30
N CYS A 324 14.06 -16.09 4.89
CA CYS A 324 14.28 -15.55 3.57
C CYS A 324 15.73 -15.80 3.12
N TYR A 325 15.93 -16.78 2.25
CA TYR A 325 17.24 -17.15 1.72
C TYR A 325 17.18 -17.26 0.20
N TYR A 326 18.16 -16.67 -0.49
CA TYR A 326 18.25 -16.71 -1.95
C TYR A 326 19.35 -17.65 -2.42
N SER A 327 19.04 -18.48 -3.40
CA SER A 327 20.02 -19.30 -4.12
C SER A 327 19.55 -19.58 -5.55
N ASN A 328 20.45 -19.39 -6.52
CA ASN A 328 20.24 -19.74 -7.94
C ASN A 328 18.91 -19.24 -8.53
N GLY A 329 18.56 -17.98 -8.32
CA GLY A 329 17.33 -17.40 -8.86
C GLY A 329 16.06 -17.71 -8.08
N TRP A 330 16.16 -18.34 -6.90
CA TRP A 330 15.04 -18.71 -6.06
C TRP A 330 15.17 -18.15 -4.64
N ILE A 331 14.05 -17.69 -4.11
CA ILE A 331 13.91 -17.41 -2.67
C ILE A 331 13.31 -18.65 -2.03
N TYR A 332 13.94 -19.11 -0.96
CA TYR A 332 13.48 -20.22 -0.12
C TYR A 332 12.91 -19.69 1.17
N SER A 333 11.79 -20.26 1.61
CA SER A 333 11.12 -19.89 2.85
C SER A 333 10.39 -21.10 3.44
N LEU A 334 10.23 -21.14 4.75
CA LEU A 334 9.39 -22.12 5.42
C LEU A 334 7.92 -21.66 5.36
N SER A 335 7.04 -22.49 4.84
CA SER A 335 5.59 -22.28 4.93
C SER A 335 5.10 -22.83 6.27
N GLY A 336 4.70 -21.95 7.17
CA GLY A 336 4.13 -22.35 8.45
C GLY A 336 2.73 -22.99 8.32
N ALA A 337 2.04 -22.75 7.23
CA ALA A 337 0.74 -23.37 6.95
C ALA A 337 0.86 -24.83 6.50
N ASP A 338 1.94 -25.15 5.77
CA ASP A 338 2.14 -26.46 5.14
C ASP A 338 3.28 -27.24 5.82
N ASN A 339 3.97 -26.66 6.81
CA ASN A 339 5.15 -27.19 7.49
C ASN A 339 6.21 -27.72 6.52
N CYS A 340 6.48 -26.98 5.45
CA CYS A 340 7.39 -27.41 4.39
C CYS A 340 8.21 -26.23 3.85
N VAL A 341 9.35 -26.50 3.23
CA VAL A 341 10.10 -25.48 2.51
C VAL A 341 9.48 -25.28 1.13
N VAL A 342 9.21 -24.03 0.81
CA VAL A 342 8.77 -23.57 -0.49
C VAL A 342 9.86 -22.72 -1.13
N ARG A 343 9.82 -22.61 -2.46
CA ARG A 343 10.63 -21.65 -3.19
C ARG A 343 9.78 -20.89 -4.18
N PHE A 344 10.16 -19.67 -4.44
CA PHE A 344 9.52 -18.80 -5.44
C PHE A 344 10.54 -17.85 -6.05
N ARG A 345 10.22 -17.31 -7.20
CA ARG A 345 11.07 -16.32 -7.86
C ARG A 345 11.00 -14.98 -7.10
N THR A 346 11.98 -14.13 -7.32
CA THR A 346 12.07 -12.81 -6.65
C THR A 346 10.91 -11.87 -6.98
N ASP A 347 10.19 -12.14 -8.06
CA ASP A 347 8.95 -11.45 -8.45
C ASP A 347 7.67 -12.11 -7.89
N GLY A 348 7.81 -13.22 -7.16
CA GLY A 348 6.71 -14.00 -6.59
C GLY A 348 6.08 -15.00 -7.56
N SER A 349 6.62 -15.13 -8.77
CA SER A 349 6.18 -16.16 -9.71
C SER A 349 6.72 -17.54 -9.36
N GLN A 350 6.12 -18.58 -9.94
CA GLN A 350 6.57 -19.96 -9.85
C GLN A 350 6.78 -20.44 -8.40
N CYS A 351 5.78 -20.26 -7.55
CA CYS A 351 5.83 -20.81 -6.20
C CYS A 351 5.75 -22.35 -6.25
N GLU A 352 6.76 -23.03 -5.73
CA GLU A 352 6.90 -24.48 -5.74
C GLU A 352 7.12 -25.03 -4.34
N LEU A 353 6.48 -26.18 -4.06
CA LEU A 353 6.79 -26.97 -2.89
C LEU A 353 8.12 -27.71 -3.13
N VAL A 354 9.07 -27.54 -2.23
CA VAL A 354 10.40 -28.13 -2.37
C VAL A 354 10.51 -29.46 -1.67
N SER A 355 9.96 -29.56 -0.45
CA SER A 355 10.03 -30.80 0.33
C SER A 355 8.69 -31.52 0.34
N SER A 356 8.68 -32.83 0.11
CA SER A 356 7.48 -33.69 0.10
C SER A 356 7.12 -34.26 1.48
N GLY A 357 7.37 -33.54 2.56
CA GLY A 357 7.07 -34.03 3.91
C GLY A 357 7.06 -32.89 4.92
N GLU A 358 6.35 -33.11 6.02
CA GLU A 358 6.39 -32.20 7.14
C GLU A 358 7.84 -32.05 7.62
N ILE A 359 8.44 -30.90 7.29
CA ILE A 359 9.61 -30.44 8.02
C ILE A 359 9.05 -29.93 9.35
N GLY A 360 8.81 -30.86 10.27
CA GLY A 360 8.15 -30.60 11.55
C GLY A 360 8.93 -29.71 12.51
N THR A 361 9.78 -28.83 11.97
CA THR A 361 10.60 -27.94 12.78
C THR A 361 10.74 -26.57 12.12
N THR A 362 10.78 -25.54 12.93
CA THR A 362 11.22 -24.19 12.55
C THR A 362 12.73 -24.12 12.25
N GLN A 363 13.44 -25.24 12.32
CA GLN A 363 14.89 -25.32 12.18
C GLN A 363 15.27 -26.05 10.90
N TYR A 364 15.68 -25.27 9.92
CA TYR A 364 16.26 -25.77 8.69
C TYR A 364 17.44 -24.87 8.28
N SER A 365 18.29 -25.39 7.46
CA SER A 365 19.40 -24.66 6.84
C SER A 365 19.47 -25.03 5.37
N ILE A 366 19.91 -24.12 4.52
CA ILE A 366 20.09 -24.40 3.10
C ILE A 366 21.54 -24.13 2.73
N SER A 367 22.21 -25.09 2.14
CA SER A 367 23.56 -24.95 1.61
C SER A 367 23.75 -25.84 0.40
N ASN A 368 24.44 -25.34 -0.63
CA ASN A 368 24.83 -26.09 -1.84
C ASN A 368 23.72 -26.98 -2.42
N GLN A 369 22.52 -26.40 -2.68
CA GLN A 369 21.34 -27.10 -3.21
C GLN A 369 20.82 -28.23 -2.30
N ARG A 370 21.06 -28.13 -0.99
CA ARG A 370 20.59 -29.09 0.01
C ARG A 370 19.79 -28.36 1.09
N ILE A 371 18.67 -28.93 1.50
CA ILE A 371 17.93 -28.51 2.70
C ILE A 371 18.27 -29.48 3.81
N LEU A 372 18.79 -28.94 4.89
CA LEU A 372 19.23 -29.67 6.08
C LEU A 372 18.26 -29.34 7.20
N TYR A 373 17.69 -30.34 7.86
CA TYR A 373 16.69 -30.16 8.90
C TYR A 373 16.70 -31.26 9.93
N ALA A 374 16.18 -30.98 11.11
CA ALA A 374 16.00 -31.96 12.18
C ALA A 374 14.51 -32.34 12.27
N GLU A 375 14.18 -33.60 12.02
CA GLU A 375 12.82 -34.13 12.15
C GLU A 375 12.66 -34.78 13.53
N LYS A 376 11.67 -34.28 14.29
CA LYS A 376 11.30 -34.83 15.60
C LYS A 376 10.14 -35.80 15.47
N ARG A 377 10.28 -37.02 16.07
CA ARG A 377 9.19 -37.97 16.20
C ARG A 377 9.26 -38.61 17.58
N GLN A 378 8.32 -38.28 18.44
CA GLN A 378 8.32 -38.72 19.84
C GLN A 378 9.67 -38.38 20.53
N ASP A 379 10.35 -39.32 21.11
CA ASP A 379 11.61 -39.12 21.82
C ASP A 379 12.86 -39.23 20.92
N LYS A 380 12.64 -39.24 19.58
CA LYS A 380 13.73 -39.39 18.60
C LYS A 380 13.83 -38.19 17.71
N THR A 381 15.05 -37.79 17.38
CA THR A 381 15.32 -36.78 16.37
C THR A 381 16.25 -37.33 15.29
N THR A 382 15.89 -37.13 14.05
CA THR A 382 16.74 -37.47 12.90
C THR A 382 17.18 -36.21 12.20
N VAL A 383 18.48 -36.08 11.94
CA VAL A 383 19.05 -35.03 11.09
C VAL A 383 19.02 -35.52 9.65
N LYS A 384 18.43 -34.77 8.80
CA LYS A 384 18.16 -35.14 7.41
C LYS A 384 18.69 -34.11 6.42
N CYS A 385 19.01 -34.58 5.23
CA CYS A 385 19.39 -33.79 4.08
C CYS A 385 18.42 -34.10 2.94
N PHE A 386 17.77 -33.07 2.42
CA PHE A 386 16.99 -33.14 1.18
C PHE A 386 17.79 -32.50 0.04
N ASP A 387 18.11 -33.28 -0.96
CA ASP A 387 18.80 -32.83 -2.17
C ASP A 387 17.79 -32.18 -3.12
N LEU A 388 18.01 -30.92 -3.48
CA LEU A 388 17.10 -30.13 -4.32
C LEU A 388 17.11 -30.56 -5.78
N ASP A 389 18.22 -31.11 -6.26
CA ASP A 389 18.38 -31.54 -7.65
C ASP A 389 17.83 -32.96 -7.84
N GLN A 390 18.22 -33.87 -6.95
CA GLN A 390 17.79 -35.27 -6.99
C GLN A 390 16.40 -35.50 -6.41
N LYS A 391 15.89 -34.55 -5.61
CA LYS A 391 14.62 -34.66 -4.85
C LYS A 391 14.55 -35.89 -3.95
N THR A 392 15.67 -36.24 -3.34
CA THR A 392 15.81 -37.37 -2.42
C THR A 392 16.15 -36.92 -1.02
N THR A 393 15.67 -37.65 -0.03
CA THR A 393 15.97 -37.40 1.39
C THR A 393 16.90 -38.46 1.92
N THR A 394 18.00 -38.04 2.54
CA THR A 394 18.97 -38.91 3.22
C THR A 394 18.97 -38.60 4.72
N THR A 395 18.96 -39.63 5.56
CA THR A 395 19.20 -39.47 6.99
C THR A 395 20.70 -39.43 7.25
N LEU A 396 21.15 -38.31 7.84
CA LEU A 396 22.56 -38.09 8.18
C LEU A 396 22.91 -38.66 9.56
N ALA A 397 22.01 -38.47 10.54
CA ALA A 397 22.17 -38.93 11.89
C ALA A 397 20.82 -39.18 12.58
N ALA A 398 20.81 -40.03 13.60
CA ALA A 398 19.64 -40.33 14.41
C ALA A 398 20.02 -40.39 15.90
N TYR A 399 19.18 -39.79 16.73
CA TYR A 399 19.40 -39.68 18.17
C TYR A 399 18.14 -40.07 18.95
N ASP A 400 18.32 -40.79 20.05
CA ASP A 400 17.23 -41.09 20.98
C ASP A 400 17.06 -39.96 22.01
N THR A 401 16.88 -38.76 21.48
CA THR A 401 16.66 -37.53 22.25
C THR A 401 15.89 -36.49 21.42
N GLU A 402 15.10 -35.70 22.09
CA GLU A 402 14.43 -34.54 21.46
C GLU A 402 15.35 -33.32 21.31
N SER A 403 16.51 -33.34 21.93
CA SER A 403 17.35 -32.17 22.12
C SER A 403 18.44 -32.09 21.05
N VAL A 404 18.03 -31.99 19.79
CA VAL A 404 18.90 -31.71 18.65
C VAL A 404 18.52 -30.36 18.05
N TRP A 405 19.49 -29.48 17.82
CA TRP A 405 19.29 -28.16 17.26
C TRP A 405 20.32 -27.85 16.18
N LEU A 406 19.86 -27.36 15.04
CA LEU A 406 20.75 -26.90 13.99
C LEU A 406 21.39 -25.56 14.40
N VAL A 407 22.70 -25.48 14.18
CA VAL A 407 23.49 -24.26 14.36
C VAL A 407 23.63 -23.53 13.02
N GLY A 408 23.80 -24.27 11.93
CA GLY A 408 23.89 -23.71 10.57
C GLY A 408 24.54 -24.69 9.61
N ALA A 409 24.41 -24.38 8.33
CA ALA A 409 25.11 -25.06 7.25
C ALA A 409 25.92 -24.04 6.43
N TYR A 410 27.15 -24.37 6.17
CA TYR A 410 28.09 -23.55 5.44
C TYR A 410 28.85 -24.42 4.45
N GLU A 411 28.72 -24.12 3.18
CA GLU A 411 29.34 -24.95 2.13
C GLU A 411 28.96 -26.42 2.27
N ASP A 412 29.93 -27.28 2.58
CA ASP A 412 29.77 -28.73 2.74
C ASP A 412 29.73 -29.18 4.21
N TYR A 413 29.56 -28.26 5.16
CA TYR A 413 29.49 -28.55 6.58
C TYR A 413 28.14 -28.22 7.16
N LEU A 414 27.58 -29.19 7.92
CA LEU A 414 26.42 -28.99 8.77
C LEU A 414 26.84 -28.98 10.22
N PHE A 415 26.44 -27.96 10.96
CA PHE A 415 26.67 -27.82 12.38
C PHE A 415 25.36 -27.97 13.15
N TYR A 416 25.36 -28.82 14.17
CA TYR A 416 24.20 -28.99 15.05
C TYR A 416 24.64 -29.39 16.44
N THR A 417 23.81 -29.11 17.45
CA THR A 417 24.07 -29.53 18.81
C THR A 417 23.13 -30.65 19.20
N VAL A 418 23.65 -31.59 20.00
CA VAL A 418 22.90 -32.69 20.62
C VAL A 418 23.06 -32.56 22.13
N LYS A 419 21.98 -32.74 22.88
CA LYS A 419 22.04 -32.82 24.33
C LYS A 419 21.83 -34.28 24.75
N GLU A 420 22.87 -34.88 25.26
CA GLU A 420 22.89 -36.26 25.81
C GLU A 420 23.41 -36.21 27.24
N ASP A 421 22.79 -36.93 28.15
CA ASP A 421 23.17 -37.00 29.58
C ASP A 421 23.36 -35.61 30.23
N GLY A 422 22.51 -34.66 29.85
CA GLY A 422 22.54 -33.28 30.35
C GLY A 422 23.65 -32.40 29.74
N LYS A 423 24.55 -32.95 28.94
CA LYS A 423 25.65 -32.21 28.28
C LYS A 423 25.31 -31.88 26.82
N LYS A 424 25.62 -30.67 26.41
CA LYS A 424 25.56 -30.30 25.00
C LYS A 424 26.87 -30.65 24.31
N LYS A 425 26.75 -31.29 23.14
CA LYS A 425 27.86 -31.65 22.27
C LYS A 425 27.63 -30.98 20.92
N LEU A 426 28.65 -30.35 20.33
CA LEU A 426 28.60 -29.83 18.99
C LEU A 426 29.01 -30.91 17.99
N CYS A 427 28.13 -31.19 17.04
CA CYS A 427 28.37 -32.12 15.95
C CYS A 427 28.67 -31.33 14.67
N ILE A 428 29.69 -31.78 13.95
CA ILE A 428 30.09 -31.27 12.64
C ILE A 428 29.93 -32.42 11.66
N TYR A 429 29.11 -32.24 10.64
CA TYR A 429 28.89 -33.27 9.62
C TYR A 429 29.43 -32.75 8.30
N GLU A 430 30.39 -33.42 7.71
CA GLU A 430 30.91 -33.13 6.39
C GLU A 430 30.02 -33.82 5.32
N LEU A 431 29.29 -33.06 4.55
CA LEU A 431 28.26 -33.57 3.64
C LEU A 431 28.81 -34.37 2.48
N ASN A 432 30.02 -34.06 2.00
CA ASN A 432 30.61 -34.72 0.86
C ASN A 432 31.23 -36.08 1.23
N SER A 433 31.92 -36.18 2.35
CA SER A 433 32.52 -37.41 2.82
C SER A 433 31.55 -38.29 3.61
N GLY A 434 30.47 -37.71 4.14
CA GLY A 434 29.57 -38.38 5.08
C GLY A 434 30.17 -38.58 6.48
N THR A 435 31.24 -37.84 6.80
CA THR A 435 31.96 -37.99 8.07
C THR A 435 31.35 -37.07 9.14
N ALA A 436 31.12 -37.63 10.32
CA ALA A 436 30.66 -36.90 11.49
C ALA A 436 31.76 -36.76 12.55
N TYR A 437 31.91 -35.55 13.06
CA TYR A 437 32.82 -35.24 14.17
C TYR A 437 32.01 -34.73 15.36
N THR A 438 32.38 -35.07 16.58
CA THR A 438 31.73 -34.63 17.80
C THR A 438 32.69 -33.90 18.70
N LEU A 439 32.38 -32.69 19.12
CA LEU A 439 33.14 -31.91 20.08
C LEU A 439 32.46 -31.97 21.46
N GLU A 440 33.15 -32.50 22.42
CA GLU A 440 32.65 -32.67 23.81
C GLU A 440 33.12 -31.57 24.77
N ASN A 441 33.65 -30.45 24.21
CA ASN A 441 34.29 -29.38 24.98
C ASN A 441 33.34 -28.20 25.33
N GLY A 442 32.02 -28.42 25.25
CA GLY A 442 31.01 -27.43 25.62
C GLY A 442 30.79 -26.34 24.58
N LYS A 443 31.38 -26.45 23.38
CA LYS A 443 31.09 -25.51 22.27
C LYS A 443 29.65 -25.71 21.78
N THR A 444 29.01 -24.61 21.43
CA THR A 444 27.60 -24.62 21.04
C THR A 444 27.32 -23.80 19.78
N GLU A 445 28.26 -22.96 19.37
CA GLU A 445 28.18 -22.14 18.16
C GLU A 445 29.28 -22.55 17.18
N ALA A 446 28.99 -22.53 15.90
CA ALA A 446 29.94 -22.82 14.84
C ALA A 446 29.62 -22.08 13.56
N ALA A 447 30.65 -21.75 12.79
CA ALA A 447 30.56 -21.20 11.46
C ALA A 447 31.81 -21.56 10.65
N VAL A 448 31.69 -21.61 9.31
CA VAL A 448 32.86 -21.58 8.44
C VAL A 448 33.22 -20.11 8.20
N TRP A 449 34.47 -19.75 8.46
CA TRP A 449 34.94 -18.39 8.38
C TRP A 449 36.44 -18.33 8.03
N ASN A 450 36.78 -17.60 6.97
CA ASN A 450 38.17 -17.48 6.47
C ASN A 450 38.89 -18.84 6.32
N ASP A 451 38.26 -19.77 5.61
CA ASP A 451 38.78 -21.12 5.33
C ASP A 451 39.12 -21.95 6.60
N GLN A 452 38.45 -21.65 7.71
CA GLN A 452 38.52 -22.36 8.96
C GLN A 452 37.15 -22.55 9.57
N ILE A 453 37.04 -23.52 10.48
CA ILE A 453 35.86 -23.68 11.32
C ILE A 453 36.07 -22.88 12.62
N PHE A 454 35.23 -21.88 12.80
CA PHE A 454 35.12 -21.20 14.09
C PHE A 454 34.13 -21.94 14.98
N VAL A 455 34.48 -22.14 16.24
CA VAL A 455 33.56 -22.68 17.26
C VAL A 455 33.73 -21.89 18.56
N CYS A 456 32.64 -21.69 19.30
CA CYS A 456 32.71 -21.09 20.64
C CYS A 456 31.61 -21.58 21.57
N ASP A 457 31.80 -21.37 22.88
CA ASP A 457 30.77 -21.52 23.89
C ASP A 457 30.07 -20.16 24.19
N GLU A 458 29.04 -20.23 25.04
CA GLU A 458 28.29 -19.02 25.43
C GLU A 458 29.12 -18.02 26.26
N ASN A 459 30.21 -18.45 26.88
CA ASN A 459 31.11 -17.61 27.64
C ASN A 459 32.18 -16.94 26.76
N GLY A 460 32.20 -17.21 25.46
CA GLY A 460 33.13 -16.64 24.50
C GLY A 460 34.48 -17.38 24.44
N ASN A 461 34.62 -18.56 25.04
CA ASN A 461 35.83 -19.39 24.80
C ASN A 461 35.74 -19.94 23.36
N ALA A 462 36.67 -19.59 22.52
CA ALA A 462 36.62 -19.81 21.08
C ALA A 462 37.85 -20.56 20.55
N GLU A 463 37.63 -21.29 19.46
CA GLU A 463 38.65 -22.02 18.74
C GLU A 463 38.49 -21.79 17.23
N LEU A 464 39.61 -21.69 16.52
CA LEU A 464 39.67 -21.91 15.08
C LEU A 464 40.16 -23.33 14.84
N ARG A 465 39.54 -24.02 13.90
CA ARG A 465 39.84 -25.41 13.56
C ARG A 465 40.06 -25.58 12.06
N SER A 466 40.81 -26.57 11.70
CA SER A 466 41.08 -26.90 10.31
C SER A 466 39.79 -27.39 9.59
N LEU A 467 39.56 -26.92 8.35
CA LEU A 467 38.52 -27.50 7.48
C LEU A 467 38.87 -28.94 7.06
N ASN A 468 40.16 -29.27 6.88
CA ASN A 468 40.57 -30.61 6.46
C ASN A 468 40.40 -31.67 7.56
N ASP A 469 40.49 -31.26 8.81
CA ASP A 469 40.24 -32.10 9.97
C ASP A 469 39.69 -31.27 11.13
N PRO A 470 38.37 -31.28 11.33
CA PRO A 470 37.70 -30.49 12.36
C PRO A 470 38.13 -30.75 13.79
N LEU A 471 38.86 -31.83 14.04
CA LEU A 471 39.40 -32.14 15.36
C LEU A 471 40.70 -31.38 15.67
N ILE A 472 41.39 -30.85 14.64
CA ILE A 472 42.63 -30.08 14.80
C ILE A 472 42.32 -28.64 15.15
N VAL A 473 42.69 -28.21 16.35
CA VAL A 473 42.64 -26.82 16.79
C VAL A 473 43.86 -26.09 16.23
N THR A 474 43.62 -25.01 15.46
CA THR A 474 44.69 -24.16 14.89
C THR A 474 44.97 -22.95 15.77
N LYS A 475 43.97 -22.48 16.52
CA LYS A 475 44.09 -21.33 17.43
C LYS A 475 43.03 -21.41 18.52
N GLU A 476 43.43 -21.11 19.76
CA GLU A 476 42.51 -20.88 20.88
C GLU A 476 42.55 -19.42 21.31
N PHE A 477 41.40 -18.88 21.67
CA PHE A 477 41.30 -17.51 22.16
C PHE A 477 40.00 -17.31 22.94
N LYS A 478 39.90 -16.16 23.62
CA LYS A 478 38.69 -15.73 24.30
C LYS A 478 38.14 -14.47 23.70
N LEU A 479 36.87 -14.49 23.30
CA LEU A 479 36.15 -13.27 22.96
C LEU A 479 36.00 -12.42 24.22
N PRO A 480 36.09 -11.07 24.12
CA PRO A 480 35.90 -10.17 25.25
C PRO A 480 34.44 -10.08 25.71
N TYR A 481 33.55 -10.84 25.10
CA TYR A 481 32.09 -10.79 25.29
C TYR A 481 31.53 -12.18 25.59
N THR A 482 30.41 -12.21 26.34
CA THR A 482 29.56 -13.39 26.45
C THR A 482 28.45 -13.31 25.42
N LEU A 483 28.03 -14.46 24.90
CA LEU A 483 26.95 -14.51 23.92
C LEU A 483 25.59 -14.38 24.59
N ARG A 484 24.63 -13.84 23.85
CA ARG A 484 23.23 -13.68 24.32
C ARG A 484 22.66 -15.05 24.70
N SER A 485 22.18 -15.15 25.94
CA SER A 485 21.39 -16.33 26.35
C SER A 485 20.01 -16.27 25.69
N THR A 486 19.54 -17.37 25.15
CA THR A 486 18.24 -17.48 24.49
C THR A 486 17.63 -18.85 24.74
N SER A 487 16.32 -18.87 24.95
CA SER A 487 15.53 -20.12 24.99
C SER A 487 15.26 -20.70 23.60
N ALA A 488 15.44 -19.91 22.54
CA ALA A 488 15.08 -20.27 21.17
C ALA A 488 16.26 -20.80 20.40
N TYR A 489 17.19 -21.48 20.82
CA TYR A 489 18.30 -22.20 20.14
C TYR A 489 18.63 -21.67 18.71
N LEU A 490 18.64 -20.36 18.54
CA LEU A 490 18.97 -19.72 17.28
C LEU A 490 20.48 -19.46 17.22
N PRO A 491 21.11 -19.57 16.04
CA PRO A 491 22.51 -19.22 15.86
C PRO A 491 22.78 -17.79 16.33
N ARG A 492 23.81 -17.64 17.13
CA ARG A 492 24.28 -16.37 17.71
C ARG A 492 25.54 -15.87 17.05
N VAL A 493 26.10 -16.67 16.17
CA VAL A 493 27.34 -16.40 15.43
C VAL A 493 27.11 -16.75 13.97
N ILE A 494 27.38 -15.79 13.09
CA ILE A 494 27.30 -16.01 11.64
C ILE A 494 28.43 -15.27 10.91
N PRO A 495 28.88 -15.76 9.75
CA PRO A 495 29.76 -14.97 8.88
C PRO A 495 28.95 -13.86 8.19
N VAL A 496 29.54 -12.65 8.17
CA VAL A 496 28.97 -11.46 7.52
C VAL A 496 30.06 -10.86 6.62
N GLY A 497 29.99 -11.19 5.33
CA GLY A 497 31.07 -10.92 4.40
C GLY A 497 32.36 -11.61 4.83
N LYS A 498 33.45 -10.87 4.98
CA LYS A 498 34.73 -11.37 5.49
C LYS A 498 34.84 -11.36 7.01
N ASN A 499 33.86 -10.83 7.70
CA ASN A 499 33.84 -10.68 9.15
C ASN A 499 33.02 -11.81 9.79
N LEU A 500 33.22 -12.01 11.08
CA LEU A 500 32.38 -12.84 11.91
C LEU A 500 31.54 -11.94 12.81
N ALA A 501 30.23 -12.12 12.79
CA ALA A 501 29.30 -11.37 13.61
C ALA A 501 28.74 -12.25 14.71
N PHE A 502 28.57 -11.70 15.90
CA PHE A 502 27.95 -12.38 17.04
C PHE A 502 27.12 -11.42 17.88
N VAL A 503 26.09 -11.93 18.53
CA VAL A 503 25.25 -11.16 19.44
C VAL A 503 25.64 -11.40 20.89
N THR A 504 25.95 -10.33 21.60
CA THR A 504 26.38 -10.38 23.00
C THR A 504 25.20 -10.46 23.96
N SER A 505 25.49 -10.78 25.21
CA SER A 505 24.50 -10.75 26.32
C SER A 505 23.85 -9.37 26.50
N GLU A 506 24.50 -8.31 26.06
CA GLU A 506 23.99 -6.93 26.10
C GLU A 506 23.13 -6.56 24.89
N LYS A 507 22.75 -7.55 24.08
CA LYS A 507 21.96 -7.34 22.86
C LYS A 507 22.64 -6.43 21.83
N THR A 508 23.95 -6.51 21.79
CA THR A 508 24.80 -5.80 20.84
C THR A 508 25.35 -6.80 19.83
N VAL A 509 25.22 -6.50 18.55
CA VAL A 509 25.94 -7.22 17.51
C VAL A 509 27.35 -6.65 17.40
N VAL A 510 28.33 -7.52 17.45
CA VAL A 510 29.75 -7.20 17.29
C VAL A 510 30.28 -7.94 16.07
N LEU A 511 31.00 -7.23 15.20
CA LEU A 511 31.70 -7.80 14.06
C LEU A 511 33.21 -7.77 14.31
N ILE A 512 33.86 -8.90 14.10
CA ILE A 512 35.31 -9.03 14.18
C ILE A 512 35.91 -9.41 12.83
N ASP A 513 37.11 -8.94 12.55
CA ASP A 513 37.88 -9.32 11.37
C ASP A 513 38.73 -10.60 11.63
N LYS A 514 39.47 -11.03 10.60
CA LYS A 514 40.34 -12.22 10.69
C LYS A 514 41.51 -12.08 11.71
N GLU A 515 41.87 -10.87 12.07
CA GLU A 515 42.82 -10.58 13.14
C GLU A 515 42.18 -10.56 14.53
N LEU A 516 40.86 -10.88 14.61
CA LEU A 516 40.05 -10.89 15.84
C LEU A 516 39.84 -9.50 16.45
N LYS A 517 39.96 -8.45 15.64
CA LYS A 517 39.69 -7.08 16.06
C LYS A 517 38.26 -6.71 15.78
N GLU A 518 37.67 -5.96 16.70
CA GLU A 518 36.34 -5.38 16.50
C GLU A 518 36.40 -4.39 15.32
N VAL A 519 35.52 -4.62 14.35
CA VAL A 519 35.35 -3.78 13.17
C VAL A 519 34.15 -2.86 13.33
N ALA A 520 33.08 -3.35 13.93
CA ALA A 520 31.86 -2.59 14.19
C ALA A 520 31.09 -3.21 15.35
N SER A 521 30.32 -2.35 16.05
CA SER A 521 29.32 -2.80 17.01
C SER A 521 28.10 -1.88 16.98
N PHE A 522 26.92 -2.42 17.27
CA PHE A 522 25.66 -1.69 17.32
C PHE A 522 24.59 -2.44 18.11
N SER A 523 23.70 -1.70 18.78
CA SER A 523 22.56 -2.28 19.49
C SER A 523 21.47 -2.71 18.52
N THR A 524 20.89 -3.89 18.76
CA THR A 524 19.72 -4.42 18.03
C THR A 524 18.39 -4.02 18.65
N GLU A 525 18.40 -3.39 19.82
CA GLU A 525 17.21 -2.88 20.49
C GLU A 525 17.38 -1.39 20.81
N ALA A 526 16.25 -0.65 20.84
CA ALA A 526 16.21 0.77 21.18
C ALA A 526 15.66 0.99 22.58
#